data_1bfd6de4ca7016d26a142b1b3cc2c1b2
#
_entry.id   1bfd6de4ca7016d26a142b1b3cc2c1b2
#
_cell.length_a   1.000
_cell.length_b   1.000
_cell.length_c   1.000
_cell.angle_alpha   90.00
_cell.angle_beta   90.00
_cell.angle_gamma   90.00
#
_symmetry.space_group_name_H-M   'P 1'
#
loop_
_entity.id
_entity.type
_entity.pdbx_description
1 polymer ?
#
loop_
_entity_poly.entity_id
_entity_poly.type
_entity_poly.pdbx_seq_one_letter_code
_entity_poly.pdbx_strand_id
1 'polypeptide(L)'
;MDLKKIAADIPDYQQFLTVDELNDSSHRLREQYPDLVSIRNIGRTRSGDPIELLTVAGGADCAFVFGGPHPNEPIGCMTIEYLSQRLCEDGPLRAELGYTWHFIKSIDADGMRLNEGWFKGPFTPSNYARHFYRPARREQVEWTFPIDYKTLSFNDPLPETRALMRVIDETKPKLLYSLHNAGFGGVYYYVSDECPALYDTFHQIPEWFNLALDLGEPELSFAEPYAPAIYRMLTSNDMYDHLERHGVADPGSVIGFKASSAQYAERHGSFFLIVEMPYFDEPRVNDQSVTSSKRRDAILQAMDIAIEHDNWIRSQHSSVVCELKLDTPVRRALEDFLAMSADFREADREWVLQAEETNRPATQAELFSNLYTSRFYKLLNTGLLARMLRDEIAGGNGSAAVASASAMATVRLDEDGRALEAALDYRAIPIRSLVGVQCCAGLAAAAYLNS
;
A
#
# COMPACT_ATOMS: atom_id res chain seq x y z
N MET A 1 23.37 10.37 -14.41
CA MET A 1 21.90 10.51 -14.54
C MET A 1 21.40 11.79 -13.86
N ASP A 2 20.53 12.58 -14.51
CA ASP A 2 19.93 13.81 -13.94
C ASP A 2 18.47 13.54 -13.54
N LEU A 3 18.28 13.19 -12.28
CA LEU A 3 16.95 12.87 -11.72
C LEU A 3 16.01 14.09 -11.71
N LYS A 4 16.53 15.32 -11.51
CA LYS A 4 15.68 16.53 -11.52
C LYS A 4 15.12 16.81 -12.90
N LYS A 5 15.88 16.54 -13.95
CA LYS A 5 15.40 16.65 -15.33
C LYS A 5 14.31 15.60 -15.59
N ILE A 6 14.52 14.34 -15.16
CA ILE A 6 13.50 13.29 -15.30
C ILE A 6 12.23 13.68 -14.55
N ALA A 7 12.35 14.20 -13.32
CA ALA A 7 11.22 14.69 -12.53
C ALA A 7 10.43 15.80 -13.23
N ALA A 8 11.12 16.72 -13.92
CA ALA A 8 10.50 17.82 -14.65
C ALA A 8 9.74 17.35 -15.93
N ASP A 9 10.20 16.25 -16.54
CA ASP A 9 9.62 15.69 -17.77
C ASP A 9 8.35 14.85 -17.54
N ILE A 10 7.97 14.56 -16.28
CA ILE A 10 6.79 13.74 -15.96
C ILE A 10 5.51 14.48 -16.38
N PRO A 11 4.62 13.84 -17.15
CA PRO A 11 3.38 14.45 -17.61
C PRO A 11 2.45 14.85 -16.46
N ASP A 12 1.63 15.86 -16.68
CA ASP A 12 0.60 16.29 -15.74
C ASP A 12 -0.65 15.40 -15.85
N TYR A 13 -0.55 14.20 -15.30
CA TYR A 13 -1.65 13.24 -15.27
C TYR A 13 -2.82 13.78 -14.43
N GLN A 14 -4.02 13.80 -15.03
CA GLN A 14 -5.23 14.26 -14.36
C GLN A 14 -6.06 13.15 -13.73
N GLN A 15 -5.77 11.90 -14.07
CA GLN A 15 -6.54 10.72 -13.68
C GLN A 15 -5.62 9.49 -13.56
N PHE A 16 -5.99 8.55 -12.70
CA PHE A 16 -5.39 7.22 -12.72
C PHE A 16 -5.96 6.40 -13.88
N LEU A 17 -5.13 5.56 -14.48
CA LEU A 17 -5.55 4.64 -15.53
C LEU A 17 -6.24 3.41 -14.91
N THR A 18 -7.29 2.94 -15.58
CA THR A 18 -7.93 1.66 -15.29
C THR A 18 -7.04 0.50 -15.73
N VAL A 19 -7.38 -0.73 -15.30
CA VAL A 19 -6.67 -1.95 -15.73
C VAL A 19 -6.64 -2.07 -17.25
N ASP A 20 -7.77 -1.82 -17.93
CA ASP A 20 -7.84 -1.92 -19.38
C ASP A 20 -7.01 -0.85 -20.08
N GLU A 21 -7.04 0.40 -19.60
CA GLU A 21 -6.22 1.48 -20.12
C GLU A 21 -4.71 1.19 -19.97
N LEU A 22 -4.30 0.57 -18.85
CA LEU A 22 -2.90 0.14 -18.59
C LEU A 22 -2.46 -0.98 -19.54
N ASN A 23 -3.32 -1.98 -19.78
CA ASN A 23 -3.05 -3.07 -20.71
C ASN A 23 -2.94 -2.54 -22.14
N ASP A 24 -3.90 -1.73 -22.58
CA ASP A 24 -3.87 -1.10 -23.92
C ASP A 24 -2.60 -0.28 -24.13
N SER A 25 -2.17 0.46 -23.11
CA SER A 25 -0.94 1.22 -23.14
C SER A 25 0.30 0.32 -23.32
N SER A 26 0.34 -0.82 -22.63
CA SER A 26 1.43 -1.77 -22.77
C SER A 26 1.53 -2.34 -24.19
N HIS A 27 0.38 -2.68 -24.79
CA HIS A 27 0.34 -3.17 -26.16
C HIS A 27 0.76 -2.11 -27.18
N ARG A 28 0.32 -0.84 -27.01
CA ARG A 28 0.78 0.27 -27.86
C ARG A 28 2.30 0.49 -27.74
N LEU A 29 2.86 0.40 -26.52
CA LEU A 29 4.29 0.55 -26.31
C LEU A 29 5.08 -0.54 -27.05
N ARG A 30 4.62 -1.79 -27.02
CA ARG A 30 5.22 -2.90 -27.78
C ARG A 30 5.14 -2.67 -29.30
N GLU A 31 4.01 -2.17 -29.80
CA GLU A 31 3.86 -1.86 -31.22
C GLU A 31 4.81 -0.73 -31.68
N GLN A 32 5.01 0.26 -30.82
CA GLN A 32 5.91 1.41 -31.10
C GLN A 32 7.38 1.02 -31.02
N TYR A 33 7.77 0.07 -30.14
CA TYR A 33 9.14 -0.35 -29.93
C TYR A 33 9.30 -1.89 -30.01
N PRO A 34 9.00 -2.52 -31.18
CA PRO A 34 8.89 -3.98 -31.29
C PRO A 34 10.23 -4.72 -31.06
N ASP A 35 11.36 -4.07 -31.32
CA ASP A 35 12.70 -4.64 -31.10
C ASP A 35 13.19 -4.51 -29.65
N LEU A 36 12.52 -3.67 -28.85
CA LEU A 36 12.93 -3.34 -27.50
C LEU A 36 11.95 -3.89 -26.45
N VAL A 37 10.67 -3.94 -26.78
CA VAL A 37 9.57 -4.27 -25.85
C VAL A 37 8.95 -5.61 -26.20
N SER A 38 8.87 -6.48 -25.22
CA SER A 38 8.10 -7.72 -25.32
C SER A 38 7.05 -7.83 -24.23
N ILE A 39 5.95 -8.52 -24.53
CA ILE A 39 4.88 -8.84 -23.55
C ILE A 39 4.71 -10.36 -23.54
N ARG A 40 4.72 -10.92 -22.33
CA ARG A 40 4.52 -12.35 -22.10
C ARG A 40 3.42 -12.56 -21.08
N ASN A 41 2.45 -13.44 -21.38
CA ASN A 41 1.50 -13.90 -20.38
C ASN A 41 2.22 -14.85 -19.40
N ILE A 42 2.19 -14.51 -18.10
CA ILE A 42 2.86 -15.26 -17.03
C ILE A 42 1.89 -15.95 -16.08
N GLY A 43 0.59 -15.78 -16.27
CA GLY A 43 -0.45 -16.37 -15.42
C GLY A 43 -1.81 -15.79 -15.69
N ARG A 44 -2.76 -16.16 -14.83
CA ARG A 44 -4.09 -15.59 -14.79
C ARG A 44 -4.45 -15.21 -13.37
N THR A 45 -5.25 -14.14 -13.23
CA THR A 45 -5.84 -13.75 -11.95
C THR A 45 -6.87 -14.78 -11.50
N ARG A 46 -7.35 -14.66 -10.28
CA ARG A 46 -8.44 -15.49 -9.73
C ARG A 46 -9.72 -15.44 -10.58
N SER A 47 -9.99 -14.30 -11.20
CA SER A 47 -11.14 -14.12 -12.13
C SER A 47 -10.84 -14.56 -13.56
N GLY A 48 -9.60 -14.92 -13.88
CA GLY A 48 -9.18 -15.45 -15.17
C GLY A 48 -8.57 -14.42 -16.14
N ASP A 49 -8.41 -13.17 -15.74
CA ASP A 49 -7.74 -12.14 -16.54
C ASP A 49 -6.24 -12.50 -16.73
N PRO A 50 -5.65 -12.24 -17.90
CA PRO A 50 -4.23 -12.50 -18.12
C PRO A 50 -3.36 -11.58 -17.24
N ILE A 51 -2.28 -12.15 -16.68
CA ILE A 51 -1.22 -11.39 -16.02
C ILE A 51 -0.09 -11.24 -17.03
N GLU A 52 0.17 -10.02 -17.46
CA GLU A 52 1.16 -9.71 -18.49
C GLU A 52 2.46 -9.17 -17.88
N LEU A 53 3.58 -9.75 -18.28
CA LEU A 53 4.92 -9.26 -18.01
C LEU A 53 5.38 -8.43 -19.21
N LEU A 54 5.49 -7.13 -19.03
CA LEU A 54 6.10 -6.19 -19.96
C LEU A 54 7.60 -6.16 -19.70
N THR A 55 8.41 -6.41 -20.72
CA THR A 55 9.88 -6.35 -20.64
C THR A 55 10.41 -5.30 -21.56
N VAL A 56 11.26 -4.40 -21.04
CA VAL A 56 12.07 -3.47 -21.82
C VAL A 56 13.52 -3.99 -21.79
N ALA A 57 14.02 -4.42 -22.95
CA ALA A 57 15.34 -4.98 -23.07
C ALA A 57 16.43 -3.94 -22.83
N GLY A 58 17.52 -4.33 -22.19
CA GLY A 58 18.62 -3.44 -21.84
C GLY A 58 19.90 -4.19 -21.49
N GLY A 59 20.45 -3.95 -20.29
CA GLY A 59 21.68 -4.57 -19.82
C GLY A 59 21.53 -6.01 -19.32
N ALA A 60 22.61 -6.52 -18.70
CA ALA A 60 22.66 -7.90 -18.20
C ALA A 60 21.96 -8.09 -16.86
N ASP A 61 21.97 -7.07 -16.00
CA ASP A 61 21.27 -7.10 -14.72
C ASP A 61 19.75 -6.98 -14.93
N CYS A 62 18.96 -7.49 -13.99
CA CYS A 62 17.51 -7.43 -14.04
C CYS A 62 16.97 -6.51 -12.93
N ALA A 63 16.04 -5.65 -13.30
CA ALA A 63 15.16 -4.93 -12.37
C ALA A 63 13.72 -5.42 -12.57
N PHE A 64 13.05 -5.77 -11.49
CA PHE A 64 11.64 -6.16 -11.51
C PHE A 64 10.80 -5.19 -10.70
N VAL A 65 9.82 -4.57 -11.35
CA VAL A 65 8.94 -3.55 -10.77
C VAL A 65 7.48 -3.96 -10.98
N PHE A 66 6.68 -3.94 -9.94
CA PHE A 66 5.26 -4.26 -10.07
C PHE A 66 4.39 -3.29 -9.27
N GLY A 67 3.24 -2.95 -9.86
CA GLY A 67 2.24 -2.05 -9.31
C GLY A 67 0.98 -2.78 -8.88
N GLY A 68 0.23 -2.17 -7.98
CA GLY A 68 -1.04 -2.68 -7.49
C GLY A 68 -0.98 -4.02 -6.75
N PRO A 69 0.07 -4.30 -5.91
CA PRO A 69 0.04 -5.46 -5.02
C PRO A 69 -1.07 -5.32 -3.98
N HIS A 70 -1.41 -4.09 -3.67
CA HIS A 70 -2.65 -3.69 -3.02
C HIS A 70 -3.51 -2.91 -4.03
N PRO A 71 -4.71 -3.37 -4.33
CA PRO A 71 -5.47 -2.86 -5.48
C PRO A 71 -6.06 -1.45 -5.30
N ASN A 72 -6.01 -0.90 -4.08
CA ASN A 72 -6.34 0.50 -3.79
C ASN A 72 -5.18 1.47 -4.07
N GLU A 73 -4.05 0.98 -4.62
CA GLU A 73 -2.78 1.70 -4.75
C GLU A 73 -2.36 1.90 -6.22
N PRO A 74 -3.10 2.72 -7.02
CA PRO A 74 -2.85 2.88 -8.45
C PRO A 74 -1.64 3.76 -8.80
N ILE A 75 -0.99 4.44 -7.84
CA ILE A 75 0.17 5.32 -8.14
C ILE A 75 1.28 4.50 -8.79
N GLY A 76 1.58 3.32 -8.23
CA GLY A 76 2.60 2.42 -8.78
C GLY A 76 2.34 2.01 -10.22
N CYS A 77 1.08 1.81 -10.58
CA CYS A 77 0.69 1.50 -11.96
C CYS A 77 1.02 2.65 -12.92
N MET A 78 0.78 3.90 -12.48
CA MET A 78 1.15 5.10 -13.22
C MET A 78 2.66 5.32 -13.28
N THR A 79 3.38 4.95 -12.22
CA THR A 79 4.84 5.00 -12.19
C THR A 79 5.44 4.05 -13.22
N ILE A 80 4.92 2.84 -13.34
CA ILE A 80 5.36 1.88 -14.37
C ILE A 80 4.95 2.38 -15.77
N GLU A 81 3.76 2.96 -15.92
CA GLU A 81 3.31 3.58 -17.17
C GLU A 81 4.36 4.58 -17.68
N TYR A 82 4.75 5.54 -16.85
CA TYR A 82 5.75 6.54 -17.20
C TYR A 82 7.14 5.92 -17.41
N LEU A 83 7.62 5.10 -16.45
CA LEU A 83 8.98 4.56 -16.47
C LEU A 83 9.22 3.65 -17.67
N SER A 84 8.28 2.77 -18.00
CA SER A 84 8.40 1.86 -19.15
C SER A 84 8.50 2.65 -20.47
N GLN A 85 7.71 3.70 -20.66
CA GLN A 85 7.79 4.59 -21.81
C GLN A 85 9.09 5.35 -21.84
N ARG A 86 9.50 5.97 -20.71
CA ARG A 86 10.75 6.72 -20.60
C ARG A 86 11.97 5.88 -20.95
N LEU A 87 12.04 4.65 -20.48
CA LEU A 87 13.14 3.73 -20.81
C LEU A 87 13.16 3.34 -22.29
N CYS A 88 12.03 3.35 -22.98
CA CYS A 88 12.01 3.14 -24.44
C CYS A 88 12.52 4.37 -25.21
N GLU A 89 12.13 5.57 -24.79
CA GLU A 89 12.46 6.82 -25.46
C GLU A 89 13.92 7.27 -25.22
N ASP A 90 14.47 7.01 -24.02
CA ASP A 90 15.78 7.50 -23.58
C ASP A 90 16.82 6.37 -23.58
N GLY A 91 17.39 6.11 -24.77
CA GLY A 91 18.45 5.12 -24.95
C GLY A 91 19.69 5.35 -24.06
N PRO A 92 20.21 6.59 -23.95
CA PRO A 92 21.29 6.91 -23.01
C PRO A 92 20.98 6.56 -21.57
N LEU A 93 19.80 6.92 -21.05
CA LEU A 93 19.37 6.57 -19.68
C LEU A 93 19.34 5.05 -19.50
N ARG A 94 18.72 4.33 -20.42
CA ARG A 94 18.63 2.87 -20.37
C ARG A 94 20.02 2.20 -20.37
N ALA A 95 20.96 2.72 -21.17
CA ALA A 95 22.33 2.22 -21.24
C ALA A 95 23.11 2.52 -19.95
N GLU A 96 22.95 3.72 -19.38
CA GLU A 96 23.57 4.12 -18.11
C GLU A 96 23.10 3.25 -16.94
N LEU A 97 21.81 2.94 -16.88
CA LEU A 97 21.23 2.09 -15.83
C LEU A 97 21.67 0.61 -15.98
N GLY A 98 21.87 0.10 -17.18
CA GLY A 98 22.42 -1.23 -17.42
C GLY A 98 21.51 -2.42 -17.10
N TYR A 99 20.20 -2.21 -16.96
CA TYR A 99 19.21 -3.27 -16.63
C TYR A 99 18.36 -3.66 -17.82
N THR A 100 17.97 -4.93 -17.85
CA THR A 100 16.72 -5.36 -18.48
C THR A 100 15.60 -5.17 -17.44
N TRP A 101 14.59 -4.42 -17.82
CA TRP A 101 13.48 -4.06 -16.93
C TRP A 101 12.25 -4.95 -17.17
N HIS A 102 11.76 -5.54 -16.12
CA HIS A 102 10.54 -6.34 -16.11
C HIS A 102 9.45 -5.59 -15.32
N PHE A 103 8.25 -5.48 -15.89
CA PHE A 103 7.16 -4.73 -15.31
C PHE A 103 5.86 -5.54 -15.28
N ILE A 104 5.13 -5.44 -14.19
CA ILE A 104 3.71 -5.80 -14.13
C ILE A 104 2.97 -4.53 -13.70
N LYS A 105 2.16 -3.96 -14.60
CA LYS A 105 1.49 -2.68 -14.32
C LYS A 105 0.42 -2.80 -13.24
N SER A 106 -0.31 -3.91 -13.19
CA SER A 106 -1.31 -4.19 -12.16
C SER A 106 -1.33 -5.68 -11.86
N ILE A 107 -0.80 -6.08 -10.71
CA ILE A 107 -0.74 -7.50 -10.34
C ILE A 107 -2.06 -8.01 -9.76
N ASP A 108 -2.78 -7.22 -8.93
CA ASP A 108 -4.14 -7.54 -8.48
C ASP A 108 -5.17 -6.78 -9.33
N ALA A 109 -5.27 -7.16 -10.62
CA ALA A 109 -6.20 -6.53 -11.55
C ALA A 109 -7.67 -6.70 -11.12
N ASP A 110 -8.03 -7.85 -10.55
CA ASP A 110 -9.39 -8.12 -10.06
C ASP A 110 -9.80 -7.14 -8.97
N GLY A 111 -8.93 -6.93 -7.98
CA GLY A 111 -9.16 -5.98 -6.90
C GLY A 111 -9.09 -4.52 -7.35
N MET A 112 -8.19 -4.21 -8.32
CA MET A 112 -8.06 -2.85 -8.86
C MET A 112 -9.35 -2.40 -9.56
N ARG A 113 -10.02 -3.27 -10.33
CA ARG A 113 -11.32 -2.97 -10.95
C ARG A 113 -12.38 -2.57 -9.91
N LEU A 114 -12.31 -3.10 -8.70
CA LEU A 114 -13.20 -2.72 -7.60
C LEU A 114 -12.88 -1.33 -7.02
N ASN A 115 -11.72 -0.76 -7.33
CA ASN A 115 -11.29 0.57 -6.91
C ASN A 115 -11.46 1.65 -7.99
N GLU A 116 -11.70 1.30 -9.25
CA GLU A 116 -11.73 2.24 -10.37
C GLU A 116 -12.78 3.35 -10.22
N GLY A 117 -13.77 3.17 -9.34
CA GLY A 117 -14.81 4.17 -9.08
C GLY A 117 -14.30 5.53 -8.57
N TRP A 118 -13.07 5.60 -8.01
CA TRP A 118 -12.46 6.87 -7.59
C TRP A 118 -11.29 7.32 -8.48
N PHE A 119 -10.82 6.52 -9.45
CA PHE A 119 -9.65 6.82 -10.27
C PHE A 119 -9.79 8.06 -11.14
N LYS A 120 -10.99 8.45 -11.47
CA LYS A 120 -11.29 9.63 -12.28
C LYS A 120 -11.69 10.86 -11.45
N GLY A 121 -11.55 10.78 -10.10
CA GLY A 121 -11.88 11.84 -9.17
C GLY A 121 -13.37 11.90 -8.79
N PRO A 122 -13.77 12.85 -7.96
CA PRO A 122 -12.91 13.82 -7.27
C PRO A 122 -11.97 13.14 -6.26
N PHE A 123 -10.74 13.67 -6.13
CA PHE A 123 -9.74 13.13 -5.21
C PHE A 123 -9.94 13.75 -3.82
N THR A 124 -10.83 13.15 -3.04
CA THR A 124 -11.13 13.52 -1.65
C THR A 124 -11.13 12.28 -0.77
N PRO A 125 -10.82 12.39 0.55
CA PRO A 125 -10.90 11.28 1.49
C PRO A 125 -12.26 10.56 1.46
N SER A 126 -13.36 11.33 1.40
CA SER A 126 -14.73 10.76 1.35
C SER A 126 -14.98 9.96 0.07
N ASN A 127 -14.56 10.47 -1.10
CA ASN A 127 -14.76 9.74 -2.36
C ASN A 127 -13.88 8.50 -2.43
N TYR A 128 -12.64 8.57 -1.95
CA TYR A 128 -11.76 7.42 -1.83
C TYR A 128 -12.39 6.34 -0.96
N ALA A 129 -12.82 6.68 0.27
CA ALA A 129 -13.45 5.73 1.18
C ALA A 129 -14.73 5.09 0.61
N ARG A 130 -15.51 5.83 -0.16
CA ARG A 130 -16.76 5.37 -0.79
C ARG A 130 -16.55 4.27 -1.82
N HIS A 131 -15.36 4.21 -2.43
CA HIS A 131 -14.98 3.26 -3.47
C HIS A 131 -13.81 2.36 -3.07
N PHE A 132 -13.32 2.50 -1.84
CA PHE A 132 -12.20 1.74 -1.31
C PHE A 132 -12.51 0.24 -1.30
N TYR A 133 -11.53 -0.54 -1.76
CA TYR A 133 -11.49 -1.99 -1.61
C TYR A 133 -10.04 -2.44 -1.38
N ARG A 134 -9.81 -3.14 -0.29
CA ARG A 134 -8.59 -3.89 -0.02
C ARG A 134 -8.99 -5.32 0.31
N PRO A 135 -8.40 -6.35 -0.30
CA PRO A 135 -8.79 -7.74 -0.07
C PRO A 135 -8.62 -8.18 1.37
N ALA A 136 -9.34 -9.22 1.76
CA ALA A 136 -9.04 -9.97 2.99
C ALA A 136 -7.55 -10.37 3.02
N ARG A 137 -6.94 -10.45 4.20
CA ARG A 137 -5.49 -10.73 4.37
C ARG A 137 -5.02 -11.97 3.61
N ARG A 138 -5.85 -13.00 3.53
CA ARG A 138 -5.57 -14.23 2.76
C ARG A 138 -5.74 -14.08 1.25
N GLU A 139 -6.27 -12.96 0.80
CA GLU A 139 -6.51 -12.64 -0.61
C GLU A 139 -5.61 -11.49 -1.09
N GLN A 140 -4.66 -11.01 -0.27
CA GLN A 140 -3.70 -9.98 -0.65
C GLN A 140 -2.48 -10.60 -1.32
N VAL A 141 -2.19 -10.19 -2.53
CA VAL A 141 -1.10 -10.73 -3.36
C VAL A 141 0.25 -10.60 -2.67
N GLU A 142 0.53 -9.43 -2.08
CA GLU A 142 1.80 -9.14 -1.41
C GLU A 142 2.05 -10.03 -0.18
N TRP A 143 0.98 -10.52 0.47
CA TRP A 143 1.06 -11.22 1.75
C TRP A 143 0.68 -12.69 1.69
N THR A 144 0.83 -13.34 0.54
CA THR A 144 0.52 -14.76 0.34
C THR A 144 1.70 -15.54 -0.27
N PHE A 145 2.93 -15.10 -0.03
CA PHE A 145 4.11 -15.89 -0.34
C PHE A 145 4.32 -17.01 0.68
N PRO A 146 4.91 -18.14 0.27
CA PRO A 146 5.17 -19.27 1.18
C PRO A 146 6.08 -18.88 2.34
N ILE A 147 5.78 -19.40 3.52
CA ILE A 147 6.57 -19.23 4.73
C ILE A 147 6.53 -20.51 5.56
N ASP A 148 7.65 -20.79 6.21
CA ASP A 148 7.77 -21.84 7.23
C ASP A 148 8.67 -21.30 8.35
N TYR A 149 8.03 -20.77 9.40
CA TYR A 149 8.72 -20.16 10.53
C TYR A 149 8.01 -20.48 11.84
N LYS A 150 8.61 -21.28 12.69
CA LYS A 150 8.04 -21.75 13.96
C LYS A 150 6.64 -22.37 13.73
N THR A 151 5.57 -21.76 14.29
CA THR A 151 4.18 -22.20 14.07
C THR A 151 3.50 -21.53 12.88
N LEU A 152 4.14 -20.52 12.27
CA LEU A 152 3.64 -19.86 11.08
C LEU A 152 4.05 -20.64 9.82
N SER A 153 3.14 -21.46 9.29
CA SER A 153 3.39 -22.22 8.07
C SER A 153 2.31 -21.96 7.03
N PHE A 154 2.75 -21.70 5.78
CA PHE A 154 1.84 -21.47 4.65
C PHE A 154 2.52 -21.82 3.33
N ASN A 155 1.81 -22.56 2.46
CA ASN A 155 2.30 -22.93 1.13
C ASN A 155 1.16 -23.08 0.10
N ASP A 156 0.22 -22.13 0.11
CA ASP A 156 -0.85 -22.06 -0.89
C ASP A 156 -1.00 -20.63 -1.44
N PRO A 157 0.03 -20.14 -2.18
CA PRO A 157 0.04 -18.79 -2.73
C PRO A 157 -1.07 -18.61 -3.77
N LEU A 158 -1.58 -17.38 -3.86
CA LEU A 158 -2.54 -16.98 -4.88
C LEU A 158 -1.98 -17.17 -6.32
N PRO A 159 -2.81 -17.30 -7.34
CA PRO A 159 -2.34 -17.34 -8.72
C PRO A 159 -1.46 -16.15 -9.10
N GLU A 160 -1.82 -14.95 -8.65
CA GLU A 160 -1.07 -13.69 -8.84
C GLU A 160 0.28 -13.76 -8.12
N THR A 161 0.30 -14.22 -6.88
CA THR A 161 1.53 -14.42 -6.11
C THR A 161 2.45 -15.45 -6.76
N ARG A 162 1.89 -16.56 -7.30
CA ARG A 162 2.66 -17.55 -8.08
C ARG A 162 3.27 -16.95 -9.34
N ALA A 163 2.57 -15.99 -9.98
CA ALA A 163 3.13 -15.27 -11.13
C ALA A 163 4.32 -14.40 -10.73
N LEU A 164 4.24 -13.66 -9.60
CA LEU A 164 5.37 -12.91 -9.05
C LEU A 164 6.54 -13.83 -8.71
N MET A 165 6.30 -14.92 -7.97
CA MET A 165 7.32 -15.92 -7.60
C MET A 165 8.07 -16.42 -8.83
N ARG A 166 7.33 -16.75 -9.92
CA ARG A 166 7.95 -17.22 -11.17
C ARG A 166 8.87 -16.18 -11.78
N VAL A 167 8.45 -14.91 -11.84
CA VAL A 167 9.29 -13.84 -12.39
C VAL A 167 10.52 -13.63 -11.51
N ILE A 168 10.37 -13.60 -10.19
CA ILE A 168 11.48 -13.46 -9.24
C ILE A 168 12.49 -14.60 -9.42
N ASP A 169 12.04 -15.85 -9.50
CA ASP A 169 12.91 -17.02 -9.63
C ASP A 169 13.59 -17.09 -11.02
N GLU A 170 12.89 -16.71 -12.10
CA GLU A 170 13.43 -16.69 -13.47
C GLU A 170 14.46 -15.58 -13.66
N THR A 171 14.19 -14.38 -13.13
CA THR A 171 14.99 -13.17 -13.41
C THR A 171 16.03 -12.88 -12.34
N LYS A 172 15.83 -13.36 -11.11
CA LYS A 172 16.67 -13.08 -9.93
C LYS A 172 17.08 -11.61 -9.88
N PRO A 173 16.10 -10.71 -9.77
CA PRO A 173 16.32 -9.30 -9.99
C PRO A 173 17.31 -8.73 -8.96
N LYS A 174 18.24 -7.90 -9.42
CA LYS A 174 19.14 -7.15 -8.55
C LYS A 174 18.39 -6.09 -7.77
N LEU A 175 17.38 -5.46 -8.41
CA LEU A 175 16.41 -4.56 -7.82
C LEU A 175 15.01 -5.16 -7.93
N LEU A 176 14.35 -5.40 -6.80
CA LEU A 176 12.92 -5.69 -6.72
C LEU A 176 12.23 -4.46 -6.13
N TYR A 177 11.29 -3.88 -6.89
CA TYR A 177 10.58 -2.69 -6.48
C TYR A 177 9.07 -2.94 -6.46
N SER A 178 8.51 -3.11 -5.27
CA SER A 178 7.08 -3.17 -5.04
C SER A 178 6.57 -1.76 -4.81
N LEU A 179 5.58 -1.36 -5.62
CA LEU A 179 5.08 0.02 -5.61
C LEU A 179 3.84 0.13 -4.73
N HIS A 180 3.97 0.88 -3.64
CA HIS A 180 2.95 1.01 -2.60
C HIS A 180 2.49 2.44 -2.38
N ASN A 181 1.39 2.60 -1.64
CA ASN A 181 0.83 3.89 -1.28
C ASN A 181 0.29 3.88 0.15
N ALA A 182 0.74 4.82 0.95
CA ALA A 182 0.02 5.22 2.16
C ALA A 182 -1.26 6.00 1.76
N GLY A 183 -2.29 5.97 2.58
CA GLY A 183 -3.51 6.74 2.28
C GLY A 183 -3.33 8.22 2.54
N PHE A 184 -2.81 8.54 3.74
CA PHE A 184 -2.64 9.88 4.27
C PHE A 184 -1.33 9.96 5.06
N GLY A 185 -0.60 11.03 4.96
CA GLY A 185 0.67 11.22 5.68
C GLY A 185 1.74 11.92 4.84
N GLY A 186 3.00 11.61 5.08
CA GLY A 186 4.15 12.01 4.30
C GLY A 186 4.75 10.86 3.49
N VAL A 187 5.88 11.11 2.84
CA VAL A 187 6.63 10.09 2.09
C VAL A 187 7.56 9.33 3.03
N TYR A 188 7.59 8.01 2.93
CA TYR A 188 8.56 7.18 3.64
C TYR A 188 8.95 5.95 2.82
N TYR A 189 10.01 5.28 3.26
CA TYR A 189 10.69 4.24 2.51
C TYR A 189 10.89 2.99 3.37
N TYR A 190 10.75 1.81 2.74
CA TYR A 190 11.30 0.57 3.27
C TYR A 190 12.37 0.05 2.32
N VAL A 191 13.50 -0.37 2.88
CA VAL A 191 14.62 -0.97 2.13
C VAL A 191 15.05 -2.28 2.80
N SER A 192 15.50 -3.27 1.99
CA SER A 192 15.98 -4.54 2.53
C SER A 192 17.28 -4.39 3.30
N ASP A 193 18.18 -3.52 2.83
CA ASP A 193 19.53 -3.35 3.35
C ASP A 193 19.83 -1.88 3.62
N GLU A 194 20.69 -1.65 4.61
CA GLU A 194 21.16 -0.32 4.92
C GLU A 194 21.92 0.29 3.72
N CYS A 195 21.49 1.47 3.27
CA CYS A 195 22.03 2.13 2.08
C CYS A 195 22.33 3.62 2.33
N PRO A 196 23.29 3.98 3.21
CA PRO A 196 23.54 5.37 3.63
C PRO A 196 23.80 6.34 2.48
N ALA A 197 24.41 5.85 1.38
CA ALA A 197 24.65 6.66 0.19
C ALA A 197 23.39 7.14 -0.54
N LEU A 198 22.22 6.51 -0.28
CA LEU A 198 20.93 6.90 -0.85
C LEU A 198 20.12 7.84 0.06
N TYR A 199 20.39 7.92 1.35
CA TYR A 199 19.51 8.61 2.31
C TYR A 199 19.29 10.07 1.97
N ASP A 200 20.35 10.82 1.67
CA ASP A 200 20.24 12.22 1.26
C ASP A 200 19.41 12.38 -0.03
N THR A 201 19.56 11.46 -0.98
CA THR A 201 18.80 11.47 -2.23
C THR A 201 17.32 11.18 -1.97
N PHE A 202 17.01 10.17 -1.16
CA PHE A 202 15.63 9.82 -0.79
C PHE A 202 14.94 10.98 -0.03
N HIS A 203 15.67 11.68 0.83
CA HIS A 203 15.12 12.85 1.54
C HIS A 203 14.88 14.04 0.59
N GLN A 204 15.74 14.28 -0.39
CA GLN A 204 15.61 15.40 -1.34
C GLN A 204 14.53 15.19 -2.40
N ILE A 205 14.28 13.95 -2.82
CA ILE A 205 13.31 13.66 -3.91
C ILE A 205 11.91 14.22 -3.59
N PRO A 206 11.30 14.00 -2.43
CA PRO A 206 10.00 14.58 -2.08
C PRO A 206 9.99 16.10 -2.13
N GLU A 207 11.07 16.77 -1.70
CA GLU A 207 11.19 18.23 -1.70
C GLU A 207 11.05 18.83 -3.12
N TRP A 208 11.53 18.13 -4.17
CA TRP A 208 11.40 18.59 -5.56
C TRP A 208 9.94 18.72 -6.01
N PHE A 209 9.05 18.03 -5.32
CA PHE A 209 7.60 18.00 -5.56
C PHE A 209 6.80 18.75 -4.48
N ASN A 210 7.48 19.47 -3.57
CA ASN A 210 6.88 20.13 -2.41
C ASN A 210 6.09 19.16 -1.53
N LEU A 211 6.64 17.95 -1.31
CA LEU A 211 6.09 16.95 -0.42
C LEU A 211 6.97 16.77 0.80
N ALA A 212 6.34 16.48 1.92
CA ALA A 212 7.01 16.23 3.19
C ALA A 212 7.35 14.74 3.37
N LEU A 213 8.40 14.45 4.16
CA LEU A 213 8.60 13.13 4.72
C LEU A 213 7.57 12.86 5.81
N ASP A 214 7.19 11.60 6.00
CA ASP A 214 6.40 11.19 7.15
C ASP A 214 7.30 11.09 8.38
N LEU A 215 7.12 12.00 9.32
CA LEU A 215 7.86 12.05 10.58
C LEU A 215 6.96 11.83 11.79
N GLY A 216 5.78 11.24 11.57
CA GLY A 216 4.83 10.86 12.60
C GLY A 216 5.10 9.46 13.17
N GLU A 217 4.03 8.72 13.44
CA GLU A 217 4.14 7.34 13.92
C GLU A 217 4.49 6.39 12.75
N PRO A 218 5.43 5.46 12.94
CA PRO A 218 5.66 4.41 11.97
C PRO A 218 4.44 3.47 11.86
N GLU A 219 4.26 2.80 10.72
CA GLU A 219 3.16 1.85 10.52
C GLU A 219 3.12 0.72 11.56
N LEU A 220 4.29 0.27 11.98
CA LEU A 220 4.46 -0.71 13.03
C LEU A 220 5.31 -0.11 14.15
N SER A 221 4.84 -0.24 15.38
CA SER A 221 5.45 0.34 16.57
C SER A 221 6.92 -0.10 16.79
N PHE A 222 7.30 -1.25 16.25
CA PHE A 222 8.65 -1.83 16.35
C PHE A 222 9.46 -1.69 15.05
N ALA A 223 9.03 -0.84 14.11
CA ALA A 223 9.81 -0.57 12.89
C ALA A 223 11.16 0.07 13.24
N GLU A 224 12.24 -0.47 12.66
CA GLU A 224 13.60 0.02 12.88
C GLU A 224 13.96 1.08 11.85
N PRO A 225 14.15 2.36 12.24
CA PRO A 225 14.58 3.40 11.33
C PRO A 225 16.09 3.31 11.08
N TYR A 226 16.48 3.29 9.80
CA TYR A 226 17.87 3.53 9.38
C TYR A 226 18.19 5.02 9.33
N ALA A 227 17.19 5.84 8.96
CA ALA A 227 17.22 7.29 8.96
C ALA A 227 15.78 7.83 9.08
N PRO A 228 15.54 9.13 9.27
CA PRO A 228 14.19 9.69 9.29
C PRO A 228 13.39 9.27 8.06
N ALA A 229 12.20 8.69 8.27
CA ALA A 229 11.31 8.16 7.23
C ALA A 229 11.94 7.08 6.29
N ILE A 230 13.04 6.45 6.68
CA ILE A 230 13.66 5.33 5.98
C ILE A 230 13.80 4.17 6.97
N TYR A 231 13.09 3.08 6.71
CA TYR A 231 12.96 1.95 7.62
C TYR A 231 13.53 0.67 7.02
N ARG A 232 14.03 -0.20 7.89
CA ARG A 232 14.30 -1.59 7.53
C ARG A 232 13.00 -2.28 7.10
N MET A 233 13.03 -3.00 5.98
CA MET A 233 11.91 -3.82 5.58
C MET A 233 11.63 -4.89 6.64
N LEU A 234 10.40 -4.91 7.15
CA LEU A 234 9.95 -5.87 8.15
C LEU A 234 9.42 -7.14 7.48
N THR A 235 9.66 -8.26 8.13
CA THR A 235 9.23 -9.58 7.69
C THR A 235 8.14 -10.14 8.60
N SER A 236 7.46 -11.18 8.15
CA SER A 236 6.52 -11.92 9.01
C SER A 236 7.22 -12.61 10.18
N ASN A 237 8.53 -12.89 10.06
CA ASN A 237 9.34 -13.41 11.16
C ASN A 237 9.51 -12.36 12.26
N ASP A 238 9.77 -11.09 11.88
CA ASP A 238 9.87 -9.97 12.85
C ASP A 238 8.56 -9.78 13.61
N MET A 239 7.43 -9.84 12.89
CA MET A 239 6.10 -9.77 13.51
C MET A 239 5.86 -10.94 14.46
N TYR A 240 6.21 -12.17 14.05
CA TYR A 240 6.09 -13.34 14.90
C TYR A 240 6.88 -13.16 16.20
N ASP A 241 8.16 -12.77 16.09
CA ASP A 241 9.06 -12.61 17.23
C ASP A 241 8.63 -11.44 18.14
N HIS A 242 8.04 -10.38 17.56
CA HIS A 242 7.46 -9.29 18.34
C HIS A 242 6.28 -9.80 19.20
N LEU A 243 5.32 -10.49 18.61
CA LEU A 243 4.16 -11.03 19.31
C LEU A 243 4.56 -12.05 20.39
N GLU A 244 5.49 -12.95 20.08
CA GLU A 244 6.01 -13.94 21.03
C GLU A 244 6.66 -13.27 22.26
N ARG A 245 7.48 -12.22 22.03
CA ARG A 245 8.10 -11.43 23.11
C ARG A 245 7.07 -10.71 24.00
N HIS A 246 5.90 -10.38 23.47
CA HIS A 246 4.81 -9.73 24.19
C HIS A 246 3.73 -10.69 24.67
N GLY A 247 4.08 -11.98 24.82
CA GLY A 247 3.26 -12.96 25.53
C GLY A 247 2.17 -13.64 24.72
N VAL A 248 2.11 -13.46 23.40
CA VAL A 248 1.20 -14.20 22.53
C VAL A 248 1.67 -15.66 22.43
N ALA A 249 0.88 -16.60 22.91
CA ALA A 249 1.27 -18.01 23.02
C ALA A 249 1.46 -18.70 21.66
N ASP A 250 0.66 -18.34 20.65
CA ASP A 250 0.76 -18.85 19.28
C ASP A 250 0.64 -17.71 18.27
N PRO A 251 1.73 -16.96 18.01
CA PRO A 251 1.73 -15.87 17.03
C PRO A 251 1.30 -16.31 15.63
N GLY A 252 1.63 -17.54 15.20
CA GLY A 252 1.26 -18.08 13.90
C GLY A 252 -0.24 -18.14 13.65
N SER A 253 -1.05 -18.33 14.71
CA SER A 253 -2.52 -18.31 14.63
C SER A 253 -3.10 -16.89 14.57
N VAL A 254 -2.37 -15.89 15.08
CA VAL A 254 -2.81 -14.50 15.17
C VAL A 254 -2.43 -13.71 13.91
N ILE A 255 -1.24 -13.97 13.35
CA ILE A 255 -0.73 -13.30 12.15
C ILE A 255 -1.60 -13.67 10.96
N GLY A 256 -2.33 -12.68 10.42
CA GLY A 256 -3.24 -12.89 9.31
C GLY A 256 -2.56 -12.92 7.92
N PHE A 257 -1.39 -12.32 7.79
CA PHE A 257 -0.58 -12.27 6.56
C PHE A 257 0.59 -13.26 6.63
N LYS A 258 1.14 -13.59 5.45
CA LYS A 258 2.23 -14.56 5.26
C LYS A 258 3.50 -13.85 4.81
N ALA A 259 4.46 -14.53 4.19
CA ALA A 259 5.63 -13.83 3.67
C ALA A 259 5.25 -12.83 2.57
N SER A 260 6.09 -11.81 2.40
CA SER A 260 6.00 -10.80 1.34
C SER A 260 6.86 -11.16 0.13
N SER A 261 6.72 -10.38 -0.95
CA SER A 261 7.60 -10.44 -2.12
C SER A 261 9.06 -10.15 -1.75
N ALA A 262 9.28 -9.20 -0.82
CA ALA A 262 10.59 -8.87 -0.28
C ALA A 262 11.24 -10.09 0.38
N GLN A 263 10.55 -10.69 1.34
CA GLN A 263 11.03 -11.86 2.07
C GLN A 263 11.27 -13.07 1.14
N TYR A 264 10.43 -13.20 0.10
CA TYR A 264 10.64 -14.25 -0.90
C TYR A 264 11.89 -14.01 -1.76
N ALA A 265 12.18 -12.77 -2.13
CA ALA A 265 13.31 -12.41 -3.00
C ALA A 265 14.68 -12.41 -2.28
N GLU A 266 14.72 -12.37 -0.95
CA GLU A 266 15.95 -12.47 -0.15
C GLU A 266 16.82 -13.66 -0.56
N ARG A 267 16.23 -14.80 -0.97
CA ARG A 267 16.93 -16.00 -1.43
C ARG A 267 17.81 -15.78 -2.67
N HIS A 268 17.55 -14.71 -3.41
CA HIS A 268 18.30 -14.33 -4.60
C HIS A 268 19.26 -13.16 -4.37
N GLY A 269 19.29 -12.59 -3.16
CA GLY A 269 20.09 -11.41 -2.83
C GLY A 269 19.59 -10.14 -3.49
N SER A 270 18.30 -10.06 -3.80
CA SER A 270 17.68 -8.88 -4.40
C SER A 270 17.65 -7.73 -3.39
N PHE A 271 18.06 -6.53 -3.80
CA PHE A 271 17.77 -5.32 -3.06
C PHE A 271 16.28 -4.99 -3.22
N PHE A 272 15.58 -4.77 -2.13
CA PHE A 272 14.16 -4.47 -2.14
C PHE A 272 13.90 -3.02 -1.77
N LEU A 273 12.97 -2.39 -2.48
CA LEU A 273 12.53 -1.02 -2.24
C LEU A 273 11.00 -0.95 -2.20
N ILE A 274 10.49 -0.24 -1.21
CA ILE A 274 9.13 0.34 -1.19
C ILE A 274 9.27 1.86 -1.02
N VAL A 275 8.44 2.60 -1.73
CA VAL A 275 8.21 4.03 -1.51
C VAL A 275 6.74 4.23 -1.25
N GLU A 276 6.41 4.53 -0.01
CA GLU A 276 5.05 4.80 0.40
C GLU A 276 4.68 6.25 0.11
N MET A 277 3.66 6.42 -0.72
CA MET A 277 3.20 7.71 -1.19
C MET A 277 1.80 8.01 -0.68
N PRO A 278 1.57 9.15 0.00
CA PRO A 278 0.22 9.55 0.40
C PRO A 278 -0.57 10.11 -0.79
N TYR A 279 -1.90 9.99 -0.77
CA TYR A 279 -2.79 10.69 -1.72
C TYR A 279 -3.07 12.12 -1.32
N PHE A 280 -3.00 12.39 -0.03
CA PHE A 280 -3.35 13.67 0.57
C PHE A 280 -2.20 14.16 1.42
N ASP A 281 -1.75 15.37 1.13
CA ASP A 281 -0.72 16.10 1.87
C ASP A 281 -1.39 17.00 2.93
N GLU A 282 -0.74 17.14 4.09
CA GLU A 282 -1.21 17.99 5.19
C GLU A 282 -0.01 18.52 5.99
N PRO A 283 0.03 19.82 6.33
CA PRO A 283 1.22 20.46 6.89
C PRO A 283 1.74 19.87 8.21
N ARG A 284 0.92 19.18 8.99
CA ARG A 284 1.32 18.60 10.29
C ARG A 284 2.10 17.29 10.17
N VAL A 285 2.14 16.64 9.01
CA VAL A 285 2.74 15.30 8.83
C VAL A 285 4.25 15.25 9.14
N ASN A 286 4.94 16.38 9.06
CA ASN A 286 6.37 16.48 9.39
C ASN A 286 6.69 17.53 10.47
N ASP A 287 5.70 18.06 11.16
CA ASP A 287 5.90 19.06 12.21
C ASP A 287 6.45 18.39 13.49
N GLN A 288 7.74 18.58 13.72
CA GLN A 288 8.46 18.03 14.86
C GLN A 288 8.38 18.92 16.12
N SER A 289 7.55 19.96 16.11
CA SER A 289 7.35 20.79 17.31
C SER A 289 6.71 19.95 18.43
N VAL A 290 7.28 20.07 19.63
CA VAL A 290 6.88 19.31 20.80
C VAL A 290 5.59 19.87 21.38
N THR A 291 4.65 18.99 21.72
CA THR A 291 3.36 19.33 22.32
C THR A 291 3.36 19.14 23.84
N SER A 292 2.29 19.56 24.51
CA SER A 292 2.04 19.27 25.93
C SER A 292 1.49 17.86 26.19
N SER A 293 1.04 17.16 25.16
CA SER A 293 0.47 15.81 25.26
C SER A 293 1.57 14.75 25.25
N LYS A 294 1.42 13.69 26.02
CA LYS A 294 2.32 12.55 25.93
C LYS A 294 2.00 11.70 24.68
N ARG A 295 3.03 11.17 24.02
CA ARG A 295 2.89 10.24 22.91
C ARG A 295 2.03 9.03 23.30
N ARG A 296 2.29 8.45 24.49
CA ARG A 296 1.49 7.35 25.05
C ARG A 296 0.00 7.65 25.09
N ASP A 297 -0.38 8.84 25.57
CA ASP A 297 -1.79 9.21 25.70
C ASP A 297 -2.46 9.34 24.33
N ALA A 298 -1.75 9.88 23.33
CA ALA A 298 -2.24 9.99 21.97
C ALA A 298 -2.46 8.59 21.31
N ILE A 299 -1.51 7.67 21.47
CA ILE A 299 -1.63 6.31 20.96
C ILE A 299 -2.81 5.58 21.63
N LEU A 300 -2.91 5.65 22.97
CA LEU A 300 -4.03 5.02 23.70
C LEU A 300 -5.38 5.60 23.29
N GLN A 301 -5.47 6.91 23.08
CA GLN A 301 -6.69 7.56 22.59
C GLN A 301 -7.05 7.06 21.17
N ALA A 302 -6.07 6.92 20.28
CA ALA A 302 -6.29 6.36 18.94
C ALA A 302 -6.82 4.91 19.00
N MET A 303 -6.25 4.09 19.89
CA MET A 303 -6.71 2.73 20.14
C MET A 303 -8.16 2.68 20.65
N ASP A 304 -8.51 3.52 21.60
CA ASP A 304 -9.87 3.58 22.17
C ASP A 304 -10.89 4.01 21.09
N ILE A 305 -10.57 5.02 20.27
CA ILE A 305 -11.39 5.43 19.11
C ILE A 305 -11.51 4.28 18.10
N ALA A 306 -10.44 3.50 17.87
CA ALA A 306 -10.49 2.35 16.98
C ALA A 306 -11.45 1.28 17.49
N ILE A 307 -11.37 0.94 18.78
CA ILE A 307 -12.23 -0.06 19.41
C ILE A 307 -13.71 0.35 19.35
N GLU A 308 -14.02 1.61 19.64
CA GLU A 308 -15.39 2.14 19.56
C GLU A 308 -15.94 2.01 18.12
N HIS A 309 -15.15 2.42 17.12
CA HIS A 309 -15.53 2.33 15.72
C HIS A 309 -15.73 0.89 15.25
N ASP A 310 -14.80 0.00 15.60
CA ASP A 310 -14.88 -1.42 15.24
C ASP A 310 -16.10 -2.09 15.87
N ASN A 311 -16.42 -1.75 17.12
CA ASN A 311 -17.63 -2.23 17.80
C ASN A 311 -18.90 -1.76 17.11
N TRP A 312 -18.92 -0.52 16.61
CA TRP A 312 -20.03 -0.01 15.82
C TRP A 312 -20.21 -0.78 14.52
N ILE A 313 -19.12 -0.98 13.72
CA ILE A 313 -19.19 -1.77 12.47
C ILE A 313 -19.65 -3.19 12.78
N ARG A 314 -19.11 -3.82 13.80
CA ARG A 314 -19.49 -5.17 14.26
C ARG A 314 -20.97 -5.26 14.63
N SER A 315 -21.48 -4.26 15.31
CA SER A 315 -22.92 -4.17 15.65
C SER A 315 -23.79 -4.09 14.40
N GLN A 316 -23.43 -3.25 13.42
CA GLN A 316 -24.18 -3.14 12.16
C GLN A 316 -24.13 -4.45 11.37
N HIS A 317 -22.96 -5.06 11.21
CA HIS A 317 -22.81 -6.35 10.53
C HIS A 317 -23.62 -7.46 11.22
N SER A 318 -23.52 -7.57 12.55
CA SER A 318 -24.22 -8.60 13.33
C SER A 318 -25.74 -8.48 13.22
N SER A 319 -26.27 -7.27 13.04
CA SER A 319 -27.72 -7.04 12.89
C SER A 319 -28.30 -7.59 11.58
N VAL A 320 -27.45 -7.87 10.58
CA VAL A 320 -27.86 -8.31 9.24
C VAL A 320 -27.22 -9.61 8.76
N VAL A 321 -26.20 -10.12 9.48
CA VAL A 321 -25.37 -11.24 9.00
C VAL A 321 -26.17 -12.48 8.59
N CYS A 322 -27.27 -12.79 9.30
CA CYS A 322 -28.16 -13.92 8.98
C CYS A 322 -29.00 -13.69 7.72
N GLU A 323 -29.10 -12.45 7.24
CA GLU A 323 -29.87 -12.07 6.06
C GLU A 323 -28.99 -11.86 4.82
N LEU A 324 -27.64 -11.79 4.97
CA LEU A 324 -26.71 -11.61 3.87
C LEU A 324 -26.70 -12.84 2.97
N LYS A 325 -26.79 -12.64 1.65
CA LYS A 325 -26.90 -13.71 0.62
C LYS A 325 -25.71 -13.78 -0.31
N LEU A 326 -25.03 -12.64 -0.54
CA LEU A 326 -23.96 -12.55 -1.50
C LEU A 326 -22.61 -12.83 -0.85
N ASP A 327 -21.80 -13.67 -1.46
CA ASP A 327 -20.38 -13.82 -1.17
C ASP A 327 -19.58 -12.92 -2.11
N THR A 328 -19.40 -11.66 -1.71
CA THR A 328 -18.64 -10.69 -2.50
C THR A 328 -17.23 -10.51 -1.93
N PRO A 329 -16.24 -10.09 -2.76
CA PRO A 329 -14.91 -9.73 -2.26
C PRO A 329 -14.96 -8.65 -1.16
N VAL A 330 -15.87 -7.68 -1.29
CA VAL A 330 -16.06 -6.60 -0.29
C VAL A 330 -16.56 -7.16 1.04
N ARG A 331 -17.49 -8.11 1.00
CA ARG A 331 -17.96 -8.81 2.21
C ARG A 331 -16.84 -9.57 2.89
N ARG A 332 -16.08 -10.36 2.14
CA ARG A 332 -14.93 -11.12 2.70
C ARG A 332 -13.88 -10.19 3.31
N ALA A 333 -13.59 -9.05 2.66
CA ALA A 333 -12.67 -8.05 3.20
C ALA A 333 -13.15 -7.47 4.53
N LEU A 334 -14.44 -7.11 4.64
CA LEU A 334 -15.03 -6.60 5.88
C LEU A 334 -15.04 -7.66 6.98
N GLU A 335 -15.44 -8.90 6.66
CA GLU A 335 -15.50 -9.99 7.64
C GLU A 335 -14.11 -10.38 8.15
N ASP A 336 -13.07 -10.35 7.29
CA ASP A 336 -11.68 -10.56 7.71
C ASP A 336 -11.19 -9.45 8.63
N PHE A 337 -11.51 -8.19 8.33
CA PHE A 337 -11.25 -7.07 9.24
C PHE A 337 -11.92 -7.28 10.60
N LEU A 338 -13.17 -7.68 10.63
CA LEU A 338 -13.90 -7.97 11.86
C LEU A 338 -13.36 -9.18 12.63
N ALA A 339 -12.72 -10.12 11.95
CA ALA A 339 -12.08 -11.29 12.56
C ALA A 339 -10.68 -11.02 13.14
N MET A 340 -10.15 -9.79 13.01
CA MET A 340 -8.85 -9.44 13.60
C MET A 340 -8.81 -9.74 15.09
N SER A 341 -7.73 -10.42 15.50
CA SER A 341 -7.58 -10.92 16.86
C SER A 341 -7.52 -9.79 17.90
N ALA A 342 -8.21 -9.99 19.01
CA ALA A 342 -8.10 -9.12 20.18
C ALA A 342 -6.70 -9.19 20.79
N ASP A 343 -6.03 -10.34 20.69
CA ASP A 343 -4.70 -10.58 21.26
C ASP A 343 -3.64 -9.68 20.65
N PHE A 344 -3.74 -9.39 19.34
CA PHE A 344 -2.84 -8.43 18.68
C PHE A 344 -2.97 -7.03 19.28
N ARG A 345 -4.21 -6.56 19.49
CA ARG A 345 -4.47 -5.23 20.07
C ARG A 345 -4.06 -5.13 21.53
N GLU A 346 -4.16 -6.23 22.26
CA GLU A 346 -3.76 -6.28 23.67
C GLU A 346 -2.24 -6.26 23.82
N ALA A 347 -1.53 -6.99 22.97
CA ALA A 347 -0.05 -6.98 22.92
C ALA A 347 0.49 -5.58 22.58
N ASP A 348 -0.10 -4.90 21.60
CA ASP A 348 0.26 -3.53 21.24
C ASP A 348 -0.03 -2.56 22.40
N ARG A 349 -1.18 -2.68 23.06
CA ARG A 349 -1.53 -1.83 24.21
C ARG A 349 -0.57 -2.05 25.38
N GLU A 350 -0.18 -3.29 25.65
CA GLU A 350 0.79 -3.61 26.68
C GLU A 350 2.16 -3.02 26.36
N TRP A 351 2.63 -3.14 25.12
CA TRP A 351 3.85 -2.48 24.68
C TRP A 351 3.79 -0.96 24.87
N VAL A 352 2.71 -0.29 24.46
CA VAL A 352 2.52 1.17 24.63
C VAL A 352 2.63 1.59 26.10
N LEU A 353 2.08 0.78 27.02
CA LEU A 353 2.11 1.07 28.43
C LEU A 353 3.48 0.86 29.07
N GLN A 354 4.30 -0.05 28.54
CA GLN A 354 5.60 -0.43 29.11
C GLN A 354 6.77 0.30 28.47
N ALA A 355 6.70 0.63 27.17
CA ALA A 355 7.80 1.26 26.45
C ALA A 355 8.09 2.67 26.98
N GLU A 356 9.35 2.93 27.32
CA GLU A 356 9.79 4.23 27.86
C GLU A 356 9.67 5.34 26.79
N GLU A 357 9.96 5.02 25.54
CA GLU A 357 9.87 5.94 24.40
C GLU A 357 8.46 6.48 24.13
N THR A 358 7.42 5.85 24.63
CA THR A 358 6.03 6.36 24.55
C THR A 358 5.74 7.40 25.65
N ASN A 359 6.51 7.44 26.75
CA ASN A 359 6.24 8.30 27.90
C ASN A 359 6.80 9.75 27.76
N ARG A 360 7.32 10.12 26.61
CA ARG A 360 7.78 11.47 26.30
C ARG A 360 6.65 12.34 25.75
N PRO A 361 6.82 13.67 25.69
CA PRO A 361 5.93 14.54 24.93
C PRO A 361 5.87 14.11 23.45
N ALA A 362 4.66 14.15 22.87
CA ALA A 362 4.45 13.89 21.45
C ALA A 362 4.86 15.09 20.60
N THR A 363 5.31 14.83 19.36
CA THR A 363 5.38 15.87 18.32
C THR A 363 4.00 16.12 17.70
N GLN A 364 3.84 17.22 16.96
CA GLN A 364 2.62 17.48 16.19
C GLN A 364 2.38 16.41 15.12
N ALA A 365 3.44 15.92 14.48
CA ALA A 365 3.36 14.84 13.50
C ALA A 365 2.83 13.54 14.13
N GLU A 366 3.32 13.16 15.31
CA GLU A 366 2.83 11.99 16.04
C GLU A 366 1.37 12.13 16.47
N LEU A 367 0.97 13.33 16.95
CA LEU A 367 -0.43 13.61 17.24
C LEU A 367 -1.30 13.53 16.00
N PHE A 368 -0.81 14.03 14.86
CA PHE A 368 -1.51 13.97 13.59
C PHE A 368 -1.75 12.51 13.17
N SER A 369 -0.72 11.67 13.19
CA SER A 369 -0.83 10.24 12.84
C SER A 369 -1.85 9.53 13.73
N ASN A 370 -1.78 9.74 15.04
CA ASN A 370 -2.69 9.07 15.98
C ASN A 370 -4.15 9.54 15.86
N LEU A 371 -4.39 10.85 15.65
CA LEU A 371 -5.74 11.41 15.73
C LEU A 371 -6.44 11.57 14.37
N TYR A 372 -5.71 11.74 13.28
CA TYR A 372 -6.28 12.03 11.97
C TYR A 372 -6.04 10.92 10.95
N THR A 373 -4.80 10.45 10.79
CA THR A 373 -4.51 9.32 9.91
C THR A 373 -5.28 8.07 10.35
N SER A 374 -5.36 7.81 11.65
CA SER A 374 -6.16 6.71 12.18
C SER A 374 -7.67 6.84 11.84
N ARG A 375 -8.23 8.07 11.87
CA ARG A 375 -9.64 8.31 11.48
C ARG A 375 -9.87 8.09 9.99
N PHE A 376 -8.89 8.45 9.16
CA PHE A 376 -8.96 8.15 7.72
C PHE A 376 -9.10 6.65 7.48
N TYR A 377 -8.25 5.81 8.09
CA TYR A 377 -8.35 4.36 7.93
C TYR A 377 -9.68 3.79 8.45
N LYS A 378 -10.25 4.35 9.51
CA LYS A 378 -11.58 3.96 9.99
C LYS A 378 -12.70 4.32 9.00
N LEU A 379 -12.59 5.47 8.35
CA LEU A 379 -13.50 5.87 7.29
C LEU A 379 -13.54 4.83 6.16
N LEU A 380 -12.39 4.22 5.82
CA LEU A 380 -12.30 3.15 4.81
C LEU A 380 -13.11 1.90 5.21
N ASN A 381 -13.06 1.52 6.48
CA ASN A 381 -13.83 0.37 6.99
C ASN A 381 -15.33 0.65 6.99
N THR A 382 -15.75 1.88 7.29
CA THR A 382 -17.16 2.31 7.11
C THR A 382 -17.56 2.24 5.63
N GLY A 383 -16.66 2.62 4.72
CA GLY A 383 -16.84 2.50 3.28
C GLY A 383 -17.07 1.05 2.82
N LEU A 384 -16.27 0.09 3.33
CA LEU A 384 -16.45 -1.34 3.06
C LEU A 384 -17.84 -1.84 3.53
N LEU A 385 -18.27 -1.48 4.74
CA LEU A 385 -19.59 -1.83 5.24
C LEU A 385 -20.70 -1.27 4.35
N ALA A 386 -20.63 0.00 3.99
CA ALA A 386 -21.62 0.64 3.11
C ALA A 386 -21.66 0.01 1.73
N ARG A 387 -20.51 -0.39 1.17
CA ARG A 387 -20.42 -1.09 -0.12
C ARG A 387 -21.04 -2.47 -0.05
N MET A 388 -20.66 -3.27 0.94
CA MET A 388 -21.23 -4.62 1.15
C MET A 388 -22.76 -4.59 1.18
N LEU A 389 -23.32 -3.67 1.95
CA LEU A 389 -24.78 -3.54 2.08
C LEU A 389 -25.44 -3.04 0.79
N ARG A 390 -24.78 -2.17 0.04
CA ARG A 390 -25.23 -1.74 -1.29
C ARG A 390 -25.24 -2.89 -2.29
N ASP A 391 -24.21 -3.73 -2.27
CA ASP A 391 -24.10 -4.90 -3.15
C ASP A 391 -25.24 -5.89 -2.87
N GLU A 392 -25.57 -6.14 -1.60
CA GLU A 392 -26.73 -6.96 -1.18
C GLU A 392 -28.05 -6.42 -1.75
N ILE A 393 -28.29 -5.10 -1.63
CA ILE A 393 -29.48 -4.45 -2.16
C ILE A 393 -29.53 -4.55 -3.69
N ALA A 394 -28.41 -4.29 -4.37
CA ALA A 394 -28.31 -4.36 -5.81
C ALA A 394 -28.52 -5.81 -6.34
N GLY A 395 -28.12 -6.80 -5.56
CA GLY A 395 -28.35 -8.22 -5.80
C GLY A 395 -29.78 -8.69 -5.46
N GLY A 396 -30.68 -7.76 -5.13
CA GLY A 396 -32.10 -8.07 -4.84
C GLY A 396 -32.40 -8.45 -3.37
N ASN A 397 -31.45 -8.26 -2.46
CA ASN A 397 -31.62 -8.52 -1.03
C ASN A 397 -31.87 -7.22 -0.25
N GLY A 398 -32.98 -6.55 -0.53
CA GLY A 398 -33.41 -5.31 0.13
C GLY A 398 -34.34 -5.54 1.32
N SER A 399 -34.02 -6.48 2.24
CA SER A 399 -34.80 -6.65 3.47
C SER A 399 -34.81 -5.35 4.31
N ALA A 400 -35.79 -5.21 5.18
CA ALA A 400 -35.90 -4.01 6.02
C ALA A 400 -34.64 -3.80 6.89
N ALA A 401 -34.06 -4.88 7.40
CA ALA A 401 -32.83 -4.82 8.19
C ALA A 401 -31.62 -4.38 7.35
N VAL A 402 -31.41 -5.00 6.17
CA VAL A 402 -30.32 -4.64 5.25
C VAL A 402 -30.47 -3.20 4.76
N ALA A 403 -31.68 -2.77 4.40
CA ALA A 403 -31.95 -1.40 3.97
C ALA A 403 -31.67 -0.37 5.09
N SER A 404 -32.07 -0.69 6.33
CA SER A 404 -31.81 0.15 7.49
C SER A 404 -30.31 0.27 7.80
N ALA A 405 -29.59 -0.85 7.84
CA ALA A 405 -28.15 -0.87 8.07
C ALA A 405 -27.39 -0.12 6.97
N SER A 406 -27.80 -0.25 5.70
CA SER A 406 -27.22 0.47 4.56
C SER A 406 -27.39 1.98 4.69
N ALA A 407 -28.60 2.42 5.10
CA ALA A 407 -28.85 3.83 5.33
C ALA A 407 -27.98 4.39 6.47
N MET A 408 -27.87 3.66 7.59
CA MET A 408 -27.01 4.05 8.72
C MET A 408 -25.53 4.09 8.34
N ALA A 409 -25.04 3.09 7.62
CA ALA A 409 -23.64 3.06 7.16
C ALA A 409 -23.34 4.21 6.19
N THR A 410 -24.27 4.56 5.30
CA THR A 410 -24.13 5.68 4.38
C THR A 410 -24.09 7.02 5.13
N VAL A 411 -25.01 7.24 6.07
CA VAL A 411 -25.05 8.46 6.88
C VAL A 411 -23.76 8.61 7.68
N ARG A 412 -23.30 7.54 8.34
CA ARG A 412 -22.05 7.54 9.12
C ARG A 412 -20.85 7.84 8.24
N LEU A 413 -20.75 7.22 7.06
CA LEU A 413 -19.68 7.50 6.10
C LEU A 413 -19.63 8.97 5.68
N ASP A 414 -20.80 9.57 5.44
CA ASP A 414 -20.92 10.98 5.02
C ASP A 414 -20.61 11.95 6.17
N GLU A 415 -21.01 11.62 7.40
CA GLU A 415 -20.73 12.44 8.58
C GLU A 415 -19.27 12.40 8.97
N ASP A 416 -18.69 11.20 9.10
CA ASP A 416 -17.29 11.01 9.45
C ASP A 416 -16.35 11.58 8.37
N GLY A 417 -16.71 11.42 7.09
CA GLY A 417 -15.96 11.99 5.97
C GLY A 417 -15.93 13.51 6.01
N ARG A 418 -17.10 14.15 6.18
CA ARG A 418 -17.18 15.62 6.31
C ARG A 418 -16.47 16.13 7.57
N ALA A 419 -16.59 15.41 8.69
CA ALA A 419 -15.90 15.79 9.92
C ALA A 419 -14.37 15.70 9.77
N LEU A 420 -13.86 14.65 9.11
CA LEU A 420 -12.44 14.50 8.83
C LEU A 420 -11.96 15.62 7.91
N GLU A 421 -12.60 15.83 6.76
CA GLU A 421 -12.22 16.85 5.77
C GLU A 421 -12.26 18.28 6.37
N ALA A 422 -13.24 18.58 7.23
CA ALA A 422 -13.34 19.87 7.92
C ALA A 422 -12.25 20.09 8.99
N ALA A 423 -11.66 19.04 9.52
CA ALA A 423 -10.62 19.10 10.54
C ALA A 423 -9.18 19.16 9.96
N LEU A 424 -9.04 19.07 8.65
CA LEU A 424 -7.78 18.97 7.92
C LEU A 424 -7.57 20.19 7.00
N ASP A 425 -6.31 20.62 6.89
CA ASP A 425 -5.85 21.54 5.84
C ASP A 425 -5.17 20.73 4.73
N TYR A 426 -5.90 19.74 4.21
CA TYR A 426 -5.35 18.81 3.24
C TYR A 426 -5.46 19.33 1.81
N ARG A 427 -4.57 18.85 0.98
CA ARG A 427 -4.65 18.95 -0.49
C ARG A 427 -4.45 17.59 -1.13
N ALA A 428 -5.18 17.33 -2.22
CA ALA A 428 -4.87 16.17 -3.07
C ALA A 428 -3.53 16.42 -3.78
N ILE A 429 -2.64 15.43 -3.68
CA ILE A 429 -1.33 15.52 -4.32
C ILE A 429 -1.48 15.28 -5.82
N PRO A 430 -0.91 16.14 -6.70
CA PRO A 430 -0.93 15.90 -8.14
C PRO A 430 -0.30 14.55 -8.50
N ILE A 431 -0.96 13.77 -9.37
CA ILE A 431 -0.49 12.43 -9.77
C ILE A 431 0.95 12.48 -10.31
N ARG A 432 1.31 13.54 -11.06
CA ARG A 432 2.69 13.74 -11.54
C ARG A 432 3.72 13.75 -10.39
N SER A 433 3.36 14.34 -9.25
CA SER A 433 4.26 14.41 -8.07
C SER A 433 4.41 13.03 -7.43
N LEU A 434 3.32 12.28 -7.31
CA LEU A 434 3.30 10.91 -6.79
C LEU A 434 4.18 9.99 -7.64
N VAL A 435 3.96 9.99 -8.96
CA VAL A 435 4.76 9.26 -9.96
C VAL A 435 6.22 9.69 -9.90
N GLY A 436 6.46 11.00 -9.74
CA GLY A 436 7.80 11.57 -9.72
C GLY A 436 8.66 11.05 -8.58
N VAL A 437 8.12 11.02 -7.38
CA VAL A 437 8.85 10.51 -6.21
C VAL A 437 9.17 9.03 -6.39
N GLN A 438 8.19 8.20 -6.73
CA GLN A 438 8.42 6.76 -6.90
C GLN A 438 9.40 6.48 -8.06
N CYS A 439 9.25 7.17 -9.19
CA CYS A 439 10.14 6.99 -10.34
C CYS A 439 11.59 7.39 -10.00
N CYS A 440 11.80 8.58 -9.42
CA CYS A 440 13.13 9.06 -9.08
C CYS A 440 13.80 8.20 -8.02
N ALA A 441 13.07 7.73 -7.01
CA ALA A 441 13.60 6.84 -5.99
C ALA A 441 14.02 5.48 -6.56
N GLY A 442 13.19 4.87 -7.43
CA GLY A 442 13.52 3.62 -8.11
C GLY A 442 14.76 3.75 -9.02
N LEU A 443 14.87 4.85 -9.76
CA LEU A 443 16.04 5.14 -10.62
C LEU A 443 17.29 5.40 -9.79
N ALA A 444 17.19 6.10 -8.65
CA ALA A 444 18.30 6.31 -7.72
C ALA A 444 18.81 4.98 -7.16
N ALA A 445 17.90 4.11 -6.71
CA ALA A 445 18.24 2.77 -6.22
C ALA A 445 18.91 1.90 -7.31
N ALA A 446 18.36 1.91 -8.54
CA ALA A 446 18.92 1.19 -9.66
C ALA A 446 20.37 1.65 -9.99
N ALA A 447 20.60 2.96 -10.01
CA ALA A 447 21.94 3.52 -10.25
C ALA A 447 22.92 3.19 -9.11
N TYR A 448 22.49 3.26 -7.87
CA TYR A 448 23.29 2.89 -6.69
C TYR A 448 23.75 1.44 -6.75
N LEU A 449 22.86 0.53 -7.10
CA LEU A 449 23.18 -0.89 -7.18
C LEU A 449 24.14 -1.23 -8.33
N ASN A 450 24.30 -0.35 -9.32
CA ASN A 450 25.23 -0.51 -10.44
C ASN A 450 26.54 0.27 -10.27
N SER A 451 26.72 1.00 -9.19
CA SER A 451 27.96 1.69 -8.85
C SER A 451 28.88 0.79 -8.02
#